data_84b4a8c7999b2ff01f5bd5bac3a0c204
#
_entry.id   84b4a8c7999b2ff01f5bd5bac3a0c204
#
_cell.length_a   1.000
_cell.length_b   1.000
_cell.length_c   1.000
_cell.angle_alpha   90.00
_cell.angle_beta   90.00
_cell.angle_gamma   90.00
#
_symmetry.space_group_name_H-M   'P 1'
#
loop_
_entity.id
_entity.type
_entity.pdbx_description
1 polymer ?
#
loop_
_entity_poly.entity_id
_entity_poly.type
_entity_poly.pdbx_seq_one_letter_code
_entity_poly.pdbx_strand_id
1 'polypeptide(L)'
;MARRYDPERRQRIIDAAIRVVGAKGIAGLSHRSAAAEADVPLGSTTYHFKTLDELLVAALRQANEGFAKVVASRGGLEDPGTDLAAELAAWMGEWLAGDRTGVELEYELYLAALRRPALRPVAAEWAEGVAELLSRHTDPVTARALVAVVDGICLQVLLTGVPYDEEYARGVLGRVLAGAGG
;
A
#
# COMPACT_ATOMS: atom_id res chain seq x y z
N MET A 1 -34.57 -23.33 -3.11
CA MET A 1 -33.30 -23.51 -2.38
C MET A 1 -32.93 -22.20 -1.72
N ALA A 2 -32.90 -22.16 -0.39
CA ALA A 2 -32.48 -20.97 0.35
C ALA A 2 -31.02 -20.63 0.00
N ARG A 3 -30.80 -19.39 -0.40
CA ARG A 3 -29.46 -18.86 -0.73
C ARG A 3 -28.64 -18.89 0.55
N ARG A 4 -27.72 -19.85 0.66
CA ARG A 4 -26.86 -19.99 1.85
C ARG A 4 -26.09 -18.69 2.01
N TYR A 5 -26.35 -17.98 3.11
CA TYR A 5 -25.58 -16.78 3.48
C TYR A 5 -24.13 -17.21 3.65
N ASP A 6 -23.22 -16.64 2.85
CA ASP A 6 -21.79 -16.90 2.90
C ASP A 6 -21.12 -15.60 3.38
N PRO A 7 -20.75 -15.51 4.67
CA PRO A 7 -20.18 -14.31 5.25
C PRO A 7 -18.82 -13.94 4.65
N GLU A 8 -18.10 -14.92 4.10
CA GLU A 8 -16.75 -14.70 3.52
C GLU A 8 -16.81 -14.26 2.06
N ARG A 9 -18.02 -14.24 1.45
CA ARG A 9 -18.14 -13.92 0.02
C ARG A 9 -17.64 -12.55 -0.35
N ARG A 10 -17.90 -11.56 0.50
CA ARG A 10 -17.40 -10.20 0.31
C ARG A 10 -15.86 -10.18 0.29
N GLN A 11 -15.24 -10.89 1.23
CA GLN A 11 -13.78 -10.98 1.31
C GLN A 11 -13.20 -11.67 0.08
N ARG A 12 -13.77 -12.81 -0.35
CA ARG A 12 -13.31 -13.49 -1.56
C ARG A 12 -13.37 -12.61 -2.81
N ILE A 13 -14.38 -11.73 -2.91
CA ILE A 13 -14.48 -10.78 -4.03
C ILE A 13 -13.36 -9.73 -3.96
N ILE A 14 -13.01 -9.23 -2.77
CA ILE A 14 -11.90 -8.29 -2.59
C ILE A 14 -10.57 -8.97 -2.97
N ASP A 15 -10.30 -10.17 -2.45
CA ASP A 15 -9.08 -10.93 -2.75
C ASP A 15 -8.97 -11.22 -4.25
N ALA A 16 -10.09 -11.56 -4.89
CA ALA A 16 -10.14 -11.76 -6.34
C ALA A 16 -9.86 -10.47 -7.11
N ALA A 17 -10.39 -9.33 -6.66
CA ALA A 17 -10.11 -8.04 -7.29
C ALA A 17 -8.61 -7.70 -7.21
N ILE A 18 -7.97 -7.94 -6.06
CA ILE A 18 -6.52 -7.76 -5.85
C ILE A 18 -5.75 -8.65 -6.85
N ARG A 19 -6.09 -9.93 -6.96
CA ARG A 19 -5.43 -10.83 -7.93
C ARG A 19 -5.63 -10.40 -9.38
N VAL A 20 -6.83 -9.94 -9.75
CA VAL A 20 -7.11 -9.45 -11.11
C VAL A 20 -6.29 -8.20 -11.40
N VAL A 21 -6.21 -7.26 -10.46
CA VAL A 21 -5.40 -6.04 -10.63
C VAL A 21 -3.92 -6.41 -10.74
N GLY A 22 -3.39 -7.27 -9.87
CA GLY A 22 -1.99 -7.71 -9.93
C GLY A 22 -1.62 -8.42 -11.23
N ALA A 23 -2.57 -9.17 -11.83
CA ALA A 23 -2.31 -9.91 -13.08
C ALA A 23 -2.57 -9.09 -14.36
N LYS A 24 -3.48 -8.13 -14.35
CA LYS A 24 -4.01 -7.47 -15.56
C LYS A 24 -4.12 -5.94 -15.43
N GLY A 25 -3.64 -5.39 -14.34
CA GLY A 25 -3.81 -3.98 -14.01
C GLY A 25 -5.26 -3.61 -13.69
N ILE A 26 -5.45 -2.37 -13.20
CA ILE A 26 -6.78 -1.82 -12.90
C ILE A 26 -7.70 -1.84 -14.13
N ALA A 27 -7.15 -1.69 -15.34
CA ALA A 27 -7.93 -1.74 -16.57
C ALA A 27 -8.58 -3.12 -16.82
N GLY A 28 -7.99 -4.20 -16.29
CA GLY A 28 -8.54 -5.56 -16.36
C GLY A 28 -9.65 -5.83 -15.34
N LEU A 29 -9.84 -4.96 -14.34
CA LEU A 29 -10.83 -5.15 -13.31
C LEU A 29 -12.22 -4.72 -13.77
N SER A 30 -13.17 -5.63 -13.60
CA SER A 30 -14.62 -5.42 -13.78
C SER A 30 -15.36 -6.30 -12.79
N HIS A 31 -16.64 -6.02 -12.56
CA HIS A 31 -17.47 -6.93 -11.75
C HIS A 31 -17.49 -8.36 -12.31
N ARG A 32 -17.41 -8.50 -13.64
CA ARG A 32 -17.38 -9.82 -14.30
C ARG A 32 -16.05 -10.54 -14.07
N SER A 33 -14.90 -9.85 -14.23
CA SER A 33 -13.59 -10.46 -13.98
C SER A 33 -13.39 -10.81 -12.51
N ALA A 34 -13.83 -9.93 -11.59
CA ALA A 34 -13.80 -10.20 -10.16
C ALA A 34 -14.71 -11.39 -9.76
N ALA A 35 -15.92 -11.48 -10.36
CA ALA A 35 -16.84 -12.60 -10.12
C ALA A 35 -16.25 -13.93 -10.59
N ALA A 36 -15.68 -13.94 -11.80
CA ALA A 36 -15.04 -15.14 -12.37
C ALA A 36 -13.84 -15.59 -11.52
N GLU A 37 -13.00 -14.66 -11.11
CA GLU A 37 -11.82 -14.94 -10.28
C GLU A 37 -12.19 -15.40 -8.86
N ALA A 38 -13.28 -14.87 -8.28
CA ALA A 38 -13.77 -15.23 -6.95
C ALA A 38 -14.60 -16.54 -6.95
N ASP A 39 -14.89 -17.11 -8.11
CA ASP A 39 -15.83 -18.21 -8.29
C ASP A 39 -17.20 -17.93 -7.63
N VAL A 40 -17.77 -16.77 -7.99
CA VAL A 40 -19.09 -16.36 -7.49
C VAL A 40 -19.98 -15.88 -8.64
N PRO A 41 -21.32 -15.98 -8.52
CA PRO A 41 -22.23 -15.36 -9.48
C PRO A 41 -22.00 -13.85 -9.61
N LEU A 42 -22.07 -13.30 -10.82
CA LEU A 42 -21.92 -11.86 -11.08
C LEU A 42 -22.81 -10.99 -10.17
N GLY A 43 -24.05 -11.41 -9.92
CA GLY A 43 -24.95 -10.72 -9.01
C GLY A 43 -24.46 -10.62 -7.56
N SER A 44 -23.47 -11.44 -7.16
CA SER A 44 -22.84 -11.32 -5.83
C SER A 44 -21.91 -10.13 -5.76
N THR A 45 -21.13 -9.87 -6.82
CA THR A 45 -20.22 -8.72 -6.84
C THR A 45 -20.99 -7.40 -6.81
N THR A 46 -22.04 -7.27 -7.62
CA THR A 46 -22.88 -6.05 -7.66
C THR A 46 -23.79 -5.90 -6.42
N TYR A 47 -24.04 -6.98 -5.69
CA TYR A 47 -24.70 -6.93 -4.38
C TYR A 47 -23.81 -6.31 -3.32
N HIS A 48 -22.55 -6.74 -3.23
CA HIS A 48 -21.60 -6.29 -2.22
C HIS A 48 -20.94 -4.95 -2.55
N PHE A 49 -20.76 -4.65 -3.84
CA PHE A 49 -20.11 -3.46 -4.35
C PHE A 49 -20.96 -2.88 -5.49
N LYS A 50 -21.58 -1.74 -5.25
CA LYS A 50 -22.47 -1.11 -6.24
C LYS A 50 -21.69 -0.54 -7.42
N THR A 51 -20.48 -0.08 -7.16
CA THR A 51 -19.57 0.47 -8.17
C THR A 51 -18.23 -0.24 -8.14
N LEU A 52 -17.47 -0.12 -9.22
CA LEU A 52 -16.12 -0.63 -9.29
C LEU A 52 -15.19 0.13 -8.33
N ASP A 53 -15.47 1.42 -8.10
CA ASP A 53 -14.70 2.24 -7.16
C ASP A 53 -14.88 1.78 -5.72
N GLU A 54 -16.07 1.33 -5.31
CA GLU A 54 -16.26 0.71 -3.98
C GLU A 54 -15.41 -0.55 -3.81
N LEU A 55 -15.27 -1.37 -4.86
CA LEU A 55 -14.43 -2.56 -4.83
C LEU A 55 -12.94 -2.20 -4.77
N LEU A 56 -12.51 -1.20 -5.54
CA LEU A 56 -11.14 -0.69 -5.51
C LEU A 56 -10.78 -0.04 -4.16
N VAL A 57 -11.69 0.71 -3.56
CA VAL A 57 -11.52 1.26 -2.20
C VAL A 57 -11.30 0.13 -1.19
N ALA A 58 -12.09 -0.93 -1.27
CA ALA A 58 -11.92 -2.09 -0.38
C ALA A 58 -10.60 -2.82 -0.61
N ALA A 59 -10.16 -2.95 -1.87
CA ALA A 59 -8.88 -3.55 -2.22
C ALA A 59 -7.70 -2.72 -1.70
N LEU A 60 -7.73 -1.39 -1.89
CA LEU A 60 -6.69 -0.49 -1.40
C LEU A 60 -6.61 -0.50 0.13
N ARG A 61 -7.76 -0.50 0.84
CA ARG A 61 -7.75 -0.63 2.30
C ARG A 61 -7.11 -1.92 2.78
N GLN A 62 -7.39 -3.03 2.12
CA GLN A 62 -6.78 -4.32 2.46
C GLN A 62 -5.26 -4.31 2.22
N ALA A 63 -4.79 -3.70 1.14
CA ALA A 63 -3.36 -3.52 0.89
C ALA A 63 -2.71 -2.68 2.01
N ASN A 64 -3.32 -1.54 2.37
CA ASN A 64 -2.85 -0.68 3.45
C ASN A 64 -2.80 -1.40 4.81
N GLU A 65 -3.80 -2.24 5.13
CA GLU A 65 -3.81 -3.06 6.36
C GLU A 65 -2.70 -4.10 6.36
N GLY A 66 -2.40 -4.70 5.21
CA GLY A 66 -1.27 -5.61 5.02
C GLY A 66 0.06 -4.93 5.34
N PHE A 67 0.29 -3.78 4.75
CA PHE A 67 1.45 -2.93 5.01
C PHE A 67 1.60 -2.56 6.49
N ALA A 68 0.53 -2.04 7.12
CA ALA A 68 0.54 -1.66 8.52
C ALA A 68 0.92 -2.82 9.45
N LYS A 69 0.47 -4.06 9.15
CA LYS A 69 0.85 -5.27 9.90
C LYS A 69 2.34 -5.59 9.75
N VAL A 70 2.90 -5.45 8.55
CA VAL A 70 4.33 -5.66 8.30
C VAL A 70 5.16 -4.65 9.10
N VAL A 71 4.79 -3.37 9.06
CA VAL A 71 5.46 -2.32 9.84
C VAL A 71 5.35 -2.59 11.34
N ALA A 72 4.16 -2.93 11.86
CA ALA A 72 3.95 -3.22 13.27
C ALA A 72 4.70 -4.47 13.77
N SER A 73 4.98 -5.44 12.89
CA SER A 73 5.75 -6.63 13.26
C SER A 73 7.26 -6.37 13.41
N ARG A 74 7.74 -5.19 13.00
CA ARG A 74 9.14 -4.79 13.13
C ARG A 74 9.33 -4.00 14.43
N GLY A 75 9.87 -4.66 15.44
CA GLY A 75 10.16 -4.03 16.75
C GLY A 75 11.16 -2.87 16.70
N GLY A 76 11.91 -2.68 15.59
CA GLY A 76 12.87 -1.59 15.42
C GLY A 76 12.26 -0.19 15.44
N LEU A 77 11.03 -0.03 14.93
CA LEU A 77 10.31 1.26 14.95
C LEU A 77 9.62 1.56 16.29
N GLU A 78 9.72 0.69 17.29
CA GLU A 78 9.18 0.93 18.63
C GLU A 78 10.25 1.49 19.61
N ASP A 79 11.54 1.34 19.28
CA ASP A 79 12.66 1.84 20.09
C ASP A 79 13.05 3.28 19.72
N PRO A 80 12.87 4.25 20.62
CA PRO A 80 13.29 5.65 20.37
C PRO A 80 14.77 5.85 20.09
N GLY A 81 15.62 4.88 20.46
CA GLY A 81 17.07 4.90 20.21
C GLY A 81 17.50 4.38 18.84
N THR A 82 16.56 3.93 18.03
CA THR A 82 16.82 3.33 16.70
C THR A 82 17.38 4.37 15.71
N ASP A 83 18.37 3.99 14.91
CA ASP A 83 18.76 4.73 13.70
C ASP A 83 17.63 4.61 12.66
N LEU A 84 16.68 5.55 12.72
CA LEU A 84 15.49 5.54 11.87
C LEU A 84 15.83 5.52 10.38
N ALA A 85 16.92 6.20 9.96
CA ALA A 85 17.34 6.19 8.56
C ALA A 85 17.80 4.80 8.12
N ALA A 86 18.56 4.10 8.98
CA ALA A 86 19.01 2.75 8.70
C ALA A 86 17.82 1.76 8.65
N GLU A 87 16.92 1.83 9.63
CA GLU A 87 15.74 0.96 9.69
C GLU A 87 14.82 1.13 8.47
N LEU A 88 14.53 2.37 8.08
CA LEU A 88 13.71 2.65 6.91
C LEU A 88 14.40 2.17 5.62
N ALA A 89 15.71 2.40 5.48
CA ALA A 89 16.46 1.95 4.31
C ALA A 89 16.48 0.42 4.21
N ALA A 90 16.79 -0.28 5.28
CA ALA A 90 16.77 -1.74 5.31
C ALA A 90 15.37 -2.29 4.99
N TRP A 91 14.33 -1.71 5.60
CA TRP A 91 12.94 -2.09 5.32
C TRP A 91 12.56 -1.92 3.84
N MET A 92 12.91 -0.78 3.24
CA MET A 92 12.64 -0.54 1.81
C MET A 92 13.31 -1.60 0.94
N GLY A 93 14.57 -1.98 1.25
CA GLY A 93 15.31 -3.01 0.55
C GLY A 93 14.62 -4.37 0.61
N GLU A 94 14.21 -4.79 1.80
CA GLU A 94 13.49 -6.06 2.00
C GLU A 94 12.13 -6.05 1.28
N TRP A 95 11.39 -4.95 1.38
CA TRP A 95 10.09 -4.81 0.74
C TRP A 95 10.19 -4.86 -0.79
N LEU A 96 11.16 -4.15 -1.39
CA LEU A 96 11.41 -4.15 -2.84
C LEU A 96 11.98 -5.48 -3.35
N ALA A 97 12.75 -6.22 -2.51
CA ALA A 97 13.30 -7.54 -2.85
C ALA A 97 12.28 -8.68 -2.69
N GLY A 98 11.17 -8.43 -2.00
CA GLY A 98 10.13 -9.41 -1.73
C GLY A 98 9.24 -9.69 -2.94
N ASP A 99 7.93 -9.71 -2.73
CA ASP A 99 6.96 -9.88 -3.81
C ASP A 99 6.82 -8.59 -4.64
N ARG A 100 7.65 -8.48 -5.69
CA ARG A 100 7.63 -7.34 -6.61
C ARG A 100 6.24 -7.08 -7.19
N THR A 101 5.49 -8.12 -7.52
CA THR A 101 4.13 -8.00 -8.05
C THR A 101 3.19 -7.38 -7.03
N GLY A 102 3.35 -7.74 -5.75
CA GLY A 102 2.60 -7.14 -4.64
C GLY A 102 2.92 -5.66 -4.46
N VAL A 103 4.21 -5.30 -4.51
CA VAL A 103 4.64 -3.89 -4.40
C VAL A 103 4.12 -3.05 -5.56
N GLU A 104 4.23 -3.54 -6.79
CA GLU A 104 3.68 -2.87 -7.98
C GLU A 104 2.17 -2.68 -7.89
N LEU A 105 1.44 -3.70 -7.39
CA LEU A 105 0.01 -3.64 -7.15
C LEU A 105 -0.37 -2.56 -6.13
N GLU A 106 0.35 -2.48 -5.01
CA GLU A 106 0.10 -1.47 -3.97
C GLU A 106 0.23 -0.06 -4.55
N TYR A 107 1.31 0.21 -5.31
CA TYR A 107 1.48 1.50 -5.99
C TYR A 107 0.43 1.74 -7.08
N GLU A 108 0.05 0.72 -7.86
CA GLU A 108 -1.01 0.88 -8.87
C GLU A 108 -2.33 1.30 -8.23
N LEU A 109 -2.71 0.66 -7.14
CA LEU A 109 -3.92 1.00 -6.38
C LEU A 109 -3.83 2.41 -5.76
N TYR A 110 -2.68 2.76 -5.18
CA TYR A 110 -2.45 4.07 -4.58
C TYR A 110 -2.51 5.19 -5.63
N LEU A 111 -1.78 5.03 -6.74
CA LEU A 111 -1.75 6.00 -7.83
C LEU A 111 -3.07 6.09 -8.60
N ALA A 112 -3.92 5.07 -8.52
CA ALA A 112 -5.28 5.14 -9.09
C ALA A 112 -6.10 6.30 -8.50
N ALA A 113 -5.79 6.77 -7.29
CA ALA A 113 -6.41 7.95 -6.68
C ALA A 113 -6.24 9.23 -7.52
N LEU A 114 -5.22 9.31 -8.37
CA LEU A 114 -5.02 10.42 -9.32
C LEU A 114 -6.19 10.54 -10.32
N ARG A 115 -6.75 9.42 -10.75
CA ARG A 115 -7.82 9.33 -11.75
C ARG A 115 -9.19 9.00 -11.16
N ARG A 116 -9.23 8.48 -9.93
CA ARG A 116 -10.44 8.02 -9.23
C ARG A 116 -10.58 8.73 -7.88
N PRO A 117 -11.36 9.84 -7.83
CA PRO A 117 -11.51 10.63 -6.60
C PRO A 117 -12.01 9.82 -5.40
N ALA A 118 -12.77 8.75 -5.63
CA ALA A 118 -13.27 7.87 -4.56
C ALA A 118 -12.14 7.17 -3.76
N LEU A 119 -10.93 7.01 -4.34
CA LEU A 119 -9.79 6.40 -3.67
C LEU A 119 -8.95 7.40 -2.86
N ARG A 120 -9.10 8.71 -3.11
CA ARG A 120 -8.30 9.74 -2.44
C ARG A 120 -8.35 9.69 -0.90
N PRO A 121 -9.52 9.50 -0.25
CA PRO A 121 -9.55 9.41 1.20
C PRO A 121 -8.70 8.24 1.73
N VAL A 122 -8.75 7.07 1.08
CA VAL A 122 -7.99 5.90 1.53
C VAL A 122 -6.49 6.07 1.28
N ALA A 123 -6.11 6.70 0.18
CA ALA A 123 -4.72 7.04 -0.09
C ALA A 123 -4.18 8.07 0.93
N ALA A 124 -5.01 9.06 1.32
CA ALA A 124 -4.65 10.03 2.36
C ALA A 124 -4.53 9.35 3.74
N GLU A 125 -5.51 8.52 4.13
CA GLU A 125 -5.49 7.74 5.38
C GLU A 125 -4.17 6.94 5.51
N TRP A 126 -3.68 6.35 4.41
CA TRP A 126 -2.41 5.63 4.40
C TRP A 126 -1.21 6.54 4.65
N ALA A 127 -1.07 7.60 3.87
CA ALA A 127 0.05 8.54 4.00
C ALA A 127 0.09 9.21 5.38
N GLU A 128 -1.09 9.59 5.91
CA GLU A 128 -1.24 10.16 7.24
C GLU A 128 -0.88 9.15 8.33
N GLY A 129 -1.33 7.89 8.22
CA GLY A 129 -1.03 6.83 9.19
C GLY A 129 0.46 6.51 9.27
N VAL A 130 1.16 6.46 8.14
CA VAL A 130 2.62 6.27 8.12
C VAL A 130 3.34 7.48 8.73
N ALA A 131 2.93 8.70 8.38
CA ALA A 131 3.50 9.92 8.95
C ALA A 131 3.27 10.00 10.46
N GLU A 132 2.10 9.60 10.97
CA GLU A 132 1.81 9.54 12.40
C GLU A 132 2.72 8.54 13.12
N LEU A 133 2.94 7.36 12.52
CA LEU A 133 3.87 6.36 13.06
C LEU A 133 5.29 6.95 13.17
N LEU A 134 5.80 7.57 12.12
CA LEU A 134 7.13 8.18 12.09
C LEU A 134 7.24 9.39 13.03
N SER A 135 6.14 10.07 13.31
CA SER A 135 6.12 11.21 14.26
C SER A 135 6.43 10.82 15.71
N ARG A 136 6.51 9.54 16.01
CA ARG A 136 7.02 9.05 17.31
C ARG A 136 8.53 9.19 17.45
N HIS A 137 9.25 9.35 16.33
CA HIS A 137 10.71 9.40 16.26
C HIS A 137 11.24 10.79 15.83
N THR A 138 10.38 11.62 15.24
CA THR A 138 10.76 12.94 14.74
C THR A 138 9.55 13.89 14.77
N ASP A 139 9.73 15.15 14.40
CA ASP A 139 8.63 16.09 14.30
C ASP A 139 7.68 15.75 13.12
N PRO A 140 6.41 16.22 13.17
CA PRO A 140 5.42 15.85 12.14
C PRO A 140 5.76 16.33 10.72
N VAL A 141 6.53 17.40 10.56
CA VAL A 141 6.93 17.93 9.23
C VAL A 141 7.98 17.00 8.63
N THR A 142 8.97 16.64 9.42
CA THR A 142 10.01 15.69 9.03
C THR A 142 9.43 14.30 8.76
N ALA A 143 8.48 13.83 9.57
CA ALA A 143 7.79 12.56 9.34
C ALA A 143 7.11 12.52 7.96
N ARG A 144 6.39 13.58 7.58
CA ARG A 144 5.80 13.70 6.25
C ARG A 144 6.84 13.77 5.13
N ALA A 145 7.95 14.46 5.36
CA ALA A 145 9.04 14.50 4.39
C ALA A 145 9.66 13.11 4.18
N LEU A 146 9.83 12.31 5.24
CA LEU A 146 10.29 10.92 5.15
C LEU A 146 9.35 10.06 4.31
N VAL A 147 8.03 10.15 4.52
CA VAL A 147 7.04 9.43 3.69
C VAL A 147 7.23 9.78 2.21
N ALA A 148 7.33 11.07 1.89
CA ALA A 148 7.50 11.51 0.50
C ALA A 148 8.83 11.02 -0.12
N VAL A 149 9.91 10.97 0.67
CA VAL A 149 11.22 10.47 0.22
C VAL A 149 11.18 8.96 -0.01
N VAL A 150 10.59 8.20 0.92
CA VAL A 150 10.40 6.75 0.79
C VAL A 150 9.61 6.43 -0.47
N ASP A 151 8.45 7.06 -0.66
CA ASP A 151 7.64 6.89 -1.87
C ASP A 151 8.41 7.24 -3.14
N GLY A 152 9.15 8.35 -3.12
CA GLY A 152 9.95 8.79 -4.26
C GLY A 152 11.03 7.79 -4.65
N ILE A 153 11.79 7.27 -3.69
CA ILE A 153 12.85 6.29 -3.94
C ILE A 153 12.24 4.97 -4.45
N CYS A 154 11.21 4.44 -3.80
CA CYS A 154 10.57 3.20 -4.20
C CYS A 154 9.96 3.30 -5.60
N LEU A 155 9.25 4.37 -5.91
CA LEU A 155 8.69 4.60 -7.25
C LEU A 155 9.80 4.70 -8.31
N GLN A 156 10.92 5.37 -8.03
CA GLN A 156 12.03 5.44 -8.97
C GLN A 156 12.62 4.06 -9.25
N VAL A 157 12.85 3.24 -8.23
CA VAL A 157 13.32 1.86 -8.39
C VAL A 157 12.36 1.04 -9.25
N LEU A 158 11.06 1.11 -8.97
CA LEU A 158 10.05 0.36 -9.71
C LEU A 158 9.93 0.81 -11.17
N LEU A 159 9.93 2.13 -11.42
CA LEU A 159 9.72 2.70 -12.74
C LEU A 159 10.96 2.60 -13.65
N THR A 160 12.15 2.69 -13.07
CA THR A 160 13.41 2.69 -13.87
C THR A 160 14.05 1.31 -13.96
N GLY A 161 13.71 0.39 -13.05
CA GLY A 161 14.36 -0.92 -12.96
C GLY A 161 15.79 -0.86 -12.43
N VAL A 162 16.28 0.29 -11.97
CA VAL A 162 17.58 0.42 -11.30
C VAL A 162 17.56 -0.38 -10.00
N PRO A 163 18.60 -1.15 -9.67
CA PRO A 163 18.68 -1.83 -8.38
C PRO A 163 18.54 -0.87 -7.21
N TYR A 164 17.87 -1.32 -6.15
CA TYR A 164 17.78 -0.55 -4.93
C TYR A 164 19.17 -0.38 -4.29
N ASP A 165 19.49 0.86 -3.88
CA ASP A 165 20.73 1.23 -3.20
C ASP A 165 20.41 1.66 -1.76
N GLU A 166 20.68 0.76 -0.82
CA GLU A 166 20.37 0.98 0.59
C GLU A 166 21.25 2.10 1.20
N GLU A 167 22.51 2.20 0.79
CA GLU A 167 23.42 3.25 1.29
C GLU A 167 22.96 4.63 0.83
N TYR A 168 22.57 4.76 -0.43
CA TYR A 168 21.95 5.97 -0.96
C TYR A 168 20.69 6.34 -0.19
N ALA A 169 19.76 5.38 -0.02
CA ALA A 169 18.50 5.61 0.68
C ALA A 169 18.73 6.07 2.11
N ARG A 170 19.60 5.36 2.86
CA ARG A 170 20.00 5.73 4.22
C ARG A 170 20.60 7.13 4.27
N GLY A 171 21.48 7.47 3.33
CA GLY A 171 22.12 8.79 3.26
C GLY A 171 21.12 9.92 3.02
N VAL A 172 20.12 9.71 2.15
CA VAL A 172 19.06 10.71 1.88
C VAL A 172 18.16 10.87 3.10
N LEU A 173 17.66 9.76 3.67
CA LEU A 173 16.81 9.77 4.86
C LEU A 173 17.51 10.44 6.06
N GLY A 174 18.81 10.15 6.27
CA GLY A 174 19.60 10.78 7.31
C GLY A 174 19.73 12.30 7.16
N ARG A 175 19.83 12.81 5.91
CA ARG A 175 19.85 14.27 5.65
C ARG A 175 18.50 14.92 5.98
N VAL A 176 17.40 14.25 5.69
CA VAL A 176 16.04 14.74 6.04
C VAL A 176 15.92 14.84 7.56
N LEU A 177 16.35 13.80 8.29
CA LEU A 177 16.32 13.79 9.75
C LEU A 177 17.26 14.84 10.37
N ALA A 178 18.46 15.04 9.84
CA ALA A 178 19.40 16.06 10.32
C ALA A 178 18.89 17.49 10.15
N GLY A 179 18.10 17.74 9.11
CA GLY A 179 17.46 19.05 8.87
C GLY A 179 16.36 19.43 9.85
N ALA A 180 15.87 18.48 10.63
CA ALA A 180 14.82 18.68 11.65
C ALA A 180 15.35 19.30 12.96
N GLY A 181 16.68 19.35 13.15
CA GLY A 181 17.31 19.83 14.38
C GLY A 181 17.85 21.27 14.34
N GLY A 182 17.45 22.06 13.32
CA GLY A 182 17.94 23.42 13.09
C GLY A 182 16.90 24.51 13.34
#